data_ba5933df41ef47b97d218a5c3d3f924c
#
_entry.id   ba5933df41ef47b97d218a5c3d3f924c
#
_cell.length_a   1.000
_cell.length_b   1.000
_cell.length_c   1.000
_cell.angle_alpha   90.00
_cell.angle_beta   90.00
_cell.angle_gamma   90.00
#
_symmetry.space_group_name_H-M   'P 1'
#
loop_
_entity.id
_entity.type
_entity.pdbx_description
1 polymer ?
#
loop_
_entity_poly.entity_id
_entity_poly.type
_entity_poly.pdbx_seq_one_letter_code
_entity_poly.pdbx_strand_id
1 'polypeptide(L)'
;EAIANAPTLRLIGRAGVGVDNIDLDAATNAGILVCNTPGSSTQSVVELTIGHLLASTRHIPTADRDLRSGKWTKKALKGTELSGKRIGFIGFGRIAQGVGRVAKAIGMELHAYDPYLPMEIATEQDCTLHADVNDVFRMCTHIAIHCNLSEETHHLVNAETLSMMPGIGADGNLCGNHLVSCARGGIVNENDVLLALENETLSSC
;
A
#
# COMPACT_ATOMS: atom_id res chain seq x y z
N GLU A 1 30.45 -0.77 -3.03
CA GLU A 1 31.64 -1.22 -2.25
C GLU A 1 31.77 -2.75 -2.29
N ALA A 2 30.75 -3.53 -1.97
CA ALA A 2 30.79 -5.01 -2.02
C ALA A 2 31.14 -5.55 -3.42
N ILE A 3 30.54 -4.97 -4.48
CA ILE A 3 30.79 -5.36 -5.87
C ILE A 3 32.26 -5.12 -6.26
N ALA A 4 32.83 -4.00 -5.87
CA ALA A 4 34.23 -3.67 -6.17
C ALA A 4 35.25 -4.61 -5.49
N ASN A 5 34.88 -5.21 -4.35
CA ASN A 5 35.70 -6.13 -3.59
C ASN A 5 35.50 -7.61 -3.95
N ALA A 6 34.68 -7.92 -4.97
CA ALA A 6 34.37 -9.27 -5.40
C ALA A 6 34.70 -9.52 -6.88
N PRO A 7 35.99 -9.57 -7.27
CA PRO A 7 36.42 -9.61 -8.69
C PRO A 7 35.98 -10.87 -9.43
N THR A 8 35.56 -11.92 -8.74
CA THR A 8 35.07 -13.17 -9.32
C THR A 8 33.54 -13.26 -9.37
N LEU A 9 32.83 -12.25 -8.86
CA LEU A 9 31.37 -12.23 -8.84
C LEU A 9 30.83 -12.11 -10.28
N ARG A 10 29.88 -12.97 -10.64
CA ARG A 10 29.29 -13.03 -11.97
C ARG A 10 27.78 -12.82 -11.95
N LEU A 11 27.14 -13.13 -10.82
CA LEU A 11 25.70 -13.09 -10.67
C LEU A 11 25.32 -12.62 -9.27
N ILE A 12 24.32 -11.74 -9.18
CA ILE A 12 23.63 -11.38 -7.94
C ILE A 12 22.17 -11.84 -8.08
N GLY A 13 21.76 -12.81 -7.27
CA GLY A 13 20.37 -13.27 -7.17
C GLY A 13 19.66 -12.61 -5.99
N ARG A 14 18.63 -11.81 -6.26
CA ARG A 14 17.79 -11.18 -5.22
C ARG A 14 16.52 -12.01 -5.01
N ALA A 15 16.41 -12.63 -3.85
CA ALA A 15 15.16 -13.31 -3.45
C ALA A 15 14.11 -12.27 -3.03
N GLY A 16 13.42 -11.70 -4.01
CA GLY A 16 12.41 -10.64 -3.82
C GLY A 16 12.25 -9.79 -5.07
N VAL A 17 11.35 -8.80 -5.02
CA VAL A 17 11.02 -7.96 -6.19
C VAL A 17 11.97 -6.77 -6.30
N GLY A 18 12.14 -6.01 -5.23
CA GLY A 18 12.92 -4.77 -5.25
C GLY A 18 14.43 -5.02 -5.30
N VAL A 19 15.13 -4.21 -6.06
CA VAL A 19 16.59 -4.24 -6.23
C VAL A 19 17.26 -2.94 -5.79
N ASP A 20 16.53 -2.12 -5.05
CA ASP A 20 16.94 -0.80 -4.56
C ASP A 20 18.18 -0.84 -3.63
N ASN A 21 18.47 -1.99 -3.05
CA ASN A 21 19.67 -2.25 -2.24
C ASN A 21 20.87 -2.77 -3.05
N ILE A 22 20.77 -2.82 -4.39
CA ILE A 22 21.81 -3.27 -5.31
C ILE A 22 22.16 -2.12 -6.23
N ASP A 23 23.44 -1.73 -6.25
CA ASP A 23 23.96 -0.76 -7.20
C ASP A 23 24.03 -1.40 -8.60
N LEU A 24 22.95 -1.17 -9.39
CA LEU A 24 22.79 -1.76 -10.71
C LEU A 24 23.85 -1.21 -11.69
N ASP A 25 24.24 0.05 -11.58
CA ASP A 25 25.24 0.67 -12.44
C ASP A 25 26.63 0.07 -12.16
N ALA A 26 26.99 -0.08 -10.89
CA ALA A 26 28.22 -0.75 -10.51
C ALA A 26 28.25 -2.21 -10.96
N ALA A 27 27.12 -2.93 -10.86
CA ALA A 27 27.00 -4.32 -11.33
C ALA A 27 27.15 -4.40 -12.85
N THR A 28 26.48 -3.52 -13.59
CA THR A 28 26.53 -3.45 -15.04
C THR A 28 27.96 -3.15 -15.53
N ASN A 29 28.62 -2.15 -14.92
CA ASN A 29 30.00 -1.76 -15.27
C ASN A 29 31.00 -2.89 -14.95
N ALA A 30 30.72 -3.73 -13.96
CA ALA A 30 31.53 -4.90 -13.63
C ALA A 30 31.17 -6.16 -14.43
N GLY A 31 30.18 -6.10 -15.34
CA GLY A 31 29.71 -7.25 -16.13
C GLY A 31 29.00 -8.32 -15.27
N ILE A 32 28.36 -7.92 -14.16
CA ILE A 32 27.66 -8.81 -13.25
C ILE A 32 26.16 -8.80 -13.58
N LEU A 33 25.60 -9.99 -13.79
CA LEU A 33 24.14 -10.14 -13.97
C LEU A 33 23.43 -9.93 -12.63
N VAL A 34 22.32 -9.17 -12.65
CA VAL A 34 21.41 -9.03 -11.50
C VAL A 34 20.07 -9.63 -11.86
N CYS A 35 19.61 -10.60 -11.09
CA CYS A 35 18.33 -11.26 -11.25
C CYS A 35 17.50 -11.11 -10.00
N ASN A 36 16.19 -10.93 -10.16
CA ASN A 36 15.23 -10.91 -9.06
C ASN A 36 14.12 -11.96 -9.24
N THR A 37 13.23 -12.08 -8.25
CA THR A 37 12.11 -13.04 -8.28
C THR A 37 10.76 -12.28 -8.20
N PRO A 38 10.33 -11.60 -9.28
CA PRO A 38 9.25 -10.60 -9.23
C PRO A 38 7.84 -11.17 -8.98
N GLY A 39 7.66 -12.49 -9.09
CA GLY A 39 6.37 -13.15 -8.85
C GLY A 39 6.25 -13.88 -7.52
N SER A 40 7.38 -14.18 -6.86
CA SER A 40 7.42 -15.14 -5.74
C SER A 40 6.70 -14.67 -4.47
N SER A 41 6.67 -13.38 -4.20
CA SER A 41 6.03 -12.81 -3.01
C SER A 41 4.68 -12.15 -3.28
N THR A 42 4.20 -12.15 -4.52
CA THR A 42 2.97 -11.44 -4.89
C THR A 42 1.81 -11.83 -4.00
N GLN A 43 1.50 -13.11 -3.90
CA GLN A 43 0.36 -13.60 -3.13
C GLN A 43 0.51 -13.30 -1.62
N SER A 44 1.71 -13.46 -1.08
CA SER A 44 1.97 -13.16 0.34
C SER A 44 1.71 -11.70 0.69
N VAL A 45 2.10 -10.77 -0.20
CA VAL A 45 1.87 -9.34 0.02
C VAL A 45 0.40 -8.97 -0.18
N VAL A 46 -0.31 -9.62 -1.12
CA VAL A 46 -1.77 -9.48 -1.27
C VAL A 46 -2.47 -9.84 0.04
N GLU A 47 -2.18 -11.01 0.59
CA GLU A 47 -2.78 -11.49 1.84
C GLU A 47 -2.45 -10.58 3.03
N LEU A 48 -1.20 -10.12 3.12
CA LEU A 48 -0.76 -9.20 4.16
C LEU A 48 -1.51 -7.86 4.08
N THR A 49 -1.66 -7.29 2.88
CA THR A 49 -2.39 -6.03 2.67
C THR A 49 -3.86 -6.15 3.08
N ILE A 50 -4.53 -7.21 2.66
CA ILE A 50 -5.92 -7.50 3.07
C ILE A 50 -6.01 -7.74 4.57
N GLY A 51 -5.03 -8.46 5.14
CA GLY A 51 -4.94 -8.67 6.58
C GLY A 51 -4.86 -7.36 7.36
N HIS A 52 -4.02 -6.41 6.94
CA HIS A 52 -3.92 -5.08 7.55
C HIS A 52 -5.20 -4.27 7.39
N LEU A 53 -5.82 -4.24 6.21
CA LEU A 53 -7.10 -3.56 6.00
C LEU A 53 -8.19 -4.06 6.95
N LEU A 54 -8.35 -5.37 7.08
CA LEU A 54 -9.33 -5.96 8.00
C LEU A 54 -8.94 -5.75 9.46
N ALA A 55 -7.68 -5.90 9.81
CA ALA A 55 -7.20 -5.74 11.17
C ALA A 55 -7.42 -4.30 11.69
N SER A 56 -7.14 -3.31 10.85
CA SER A 56 -7.30 -1.89 11.21
C SER A 56 -8.78 -1.50 11.31
N THR A 57 -9.58 -1.76 10.28
CA THR A 57 -10.99 -1.35 10.25
C THR A 57 -11.88 -2.07 11.25
N ARG A 58 -11.49 -3.27 11.69
CA ARG A 58 -12.24 -4.12 12.63
C ARG A 58 -11.60 -4.21 14.02
N HIS A 59 -10.54 -3.41 14.29
CA HIS A 59 -9.83 -3.34 15.58
C HIS A 59 -9.33 -4.70 16.10
N ILE A 60 -8.97 -5.64 15.21
CA ILE A 60 -8.60 -7.02 15.57
C ILE A 60 -7.40 -7.06 16.54
N PRO A 61 -6.29 -6.33 16.33
CA PRO A 61 -5.14 -6.35 17.25
C PRO A 61 -5.48 -5.78 18.62
N THR A 62 -6.35 -4.77 18.69
CA THR A 62 -6.81 -4.18 19.95
C THR A 62 -7.69 -5.16 20.72
N ALA A 63 -8.61 -5.84 20.02
CA ALA A 63 -9.47 -6.85 20.61
C ALA A 63 -8.65 -8.03 21.21
N ASP A 64 -7.66 -8.53 20.48
CA ASP A 64 -6.77 -9.59 20.95
C ASP A 64 -5.98 -9.17 22.18
N ARG A 65 -5.35 -7.98 22.15
CA ARG A 65 -4.59 -7.43 23.27
C ARG A 65 -5.46 -7.25 24.52
N ASP A 66 -6.66 -6.69 24.36
CA ASP A 66 -7.58 -6.46 25.47
C ASP A 66 -8.03 -7.78 26.09
N LEU A 67 -8.41 -8.76 25.26
CA LEU A 67 -8.85 -10.06 25.74
C LEU A 67 -7.71 -10.79 26.49
N ARG A 68 -6.47 -10.75 25.97
CA ARG A 68 -5.29 -11.33 26.67
C ARG A 68 -5.01 -10.65 28.00
N SER A 69 -5.35 -9.37 28.14
CA SER A 69 -5.23 -8.62 29.39
C SER A 69 -6.45 -8.76 30.33
N GLY A 70 -7.39 -9.66 30.01
CA GLY A 70 -8.60 -9.91 30.79
C GLY A 70 -9.68 -8.84 30.63
N LYS A 71 -9.60 -7.96 29.64
CA LYS A 71 -10.59 -6.91 29.37
C LYS A 71 -11.61 -7.36 28.32
N TRP A 72 -12.89 -7.00 28.54
CA TRP A 72 -13.96 -7.23 27.59
C TRP A 72 -14.50 -5.89 27.06
N THR A 73 -13.94 -5.41 25.95
CA THR A 73 -14.15 -4.05 25.41
C THR A 73 -15.06 -4.00 24.17
N LYS A 74 -15.92 -4.98 23.97
CA LYS A 74 -16.77 -5.17 22.78
C LYS A 74 -17.44 -3.88 22.28
N LYS A 75 -17.94 -3.02 23.16
CA LYS A 75 -18.65 -1.80 22.77
C LYS A 75 -17.73 -0.72 22.21
N ALA A 76 -16.47 -0.67 22.65
CA ALA A 76 -15.47 0.28 22.19
C ALA A 76 -14.83 -0.14 20.85
N LEU A 77 -14.98 -1.40 20.44
CA LEU A 77 -14.38 -1.97 19.24
C LEU A 77 -15.37 -2.06 18.07
N LYS A 78 -16.29 -1.10 17.97
CA LYS A 78 -17.18 -0.99 16.82
C LYS A 78 -16.39 -0.49 15.61
N GLY A 79 -16.03 -1.41 14.73
CA GLY A 79 -15.35 -1.08 13.48
C GLY A 79 -16.31 -0.66 12.36
N THR A 80 -15.75 -0.45 11.18
CA THR A 80 -16.49 -0.12 9.95
C THR A 80 -16.42 -1.27 8.94
N GLU A 81 -17.42 -1.36 8.08
CA GLU A 81 -17.45 -2.30 6.97
C GLU A 81 -16.65 -1.75 5.80
N LEU A 82 -15.97 -2.61 5.05
CA LEU A 82 -15.28 -2.24 3.82
C LEU A 82 -16.24 -2.14 2.62
N SER A 83 -17.34 -2.89 2.65
CA SER A 83 -18.37 -2.86 1.61
C SER A 83 -18.93 -1.44 1.42
N GLY A 84 -19.09 -1.03 0.15
CA GLY A 84 -19.56 0.31 -0.20
C GLY A 84 -18.52 1.43 0.01
N LYS A 85 -17.27 1.09 0.32
CA LYS A 85 -16.17 2.06 0.44
C LYS A 85 -15.29 2.02 -0.81
N ARG A 86 -14.51 3.08 -1.00
CA ARG A 86 -13.51 3.17 -2.07
C ARG A 86 -12.13 2.87 -1.54
N ILE A 87 -11.42 1.98 -2.25
CA ILE A 87 -10.00 1.75 -2.05
C ILE A 87 -9.21 2.34 -3.22
N GLY A 88 -8.23 3.17 -2.89
CA GLY A 88 -7.31 3.78 -3.83
C GLY A 88 -5.94 3.09 -3.81
N PHE A 89 -5.45 2.76 -4.97
CA PHE A 89 -4.12 2.16 -5.14
C PHE A 89 -3.15 3.19 -5.69
N ILE A 90 -2.01 3.35 -5.03
CA ILE A 90 -0.88 4.08 -5.58
C ILE A 90 0.09 3.06 -6.15
N GLY A 91 0.11 2.93 -7.49
CA GLY A 91 0.67 1.81 -8.23
C GLY A 91 -0.33 0.65 -8.34
N PHE A 92 -0.67 0.24 -9.57
CA PHE A 92 -1.65 -0.83 -9.85
C PHE A 92 -1.02 -2.03 -10.59
N GLY A 93 0.15 -2.44 -10.11
CA GLY A 93 0.86 -3.63 -10.57
C GLY A 93 0.25 -4.94 -10.05
N ARG A 94 0.96 -6.05 -10.21
CA ARG A 94 0.51 -7.41 -9.85
C ARG A 94 -0.06 -7.55 -8.45
N ILE A 95 0.58 -6.93 -7.45
CA ILE A 95 0.12 -6.98 -6.05
C ILE A 95 -1.20 -6.22 -5.90
N ALA A 96 -1.25 -4.96 -6.34
CA ALA A 96 -2.44 -4.12 -6.25
C ALA A 96 -3.64 -4.74 -6.97
N GLN A 97 -3.45 -5.32 -8.16
CA GLN A 97 -4.49 -6.07 -8.85
C GLN A 97 -4.97 -7.30 -8.06
N GLY A 98 -4.05 -7.99 -7.37
CA GLY A 98 -4.40 -9.09 -6.46
C GLY A 98 -5.25 -8.62 -5.28
N VAL A 99 -4.84 -7.53 -4.62
CA VAL A 99 -5.60 -6.89 -3.54
C VAL A 99 -6.95 -6.41 -4.06
N GLY A 100 -6.98 -5.76 -5.24
CA GLY A 100 -8.19 -5.25 -5.88
C GLY A 100 -9.25 -6.34 -6.10
N ARG A 101 -8.85 -7.53 -6.59
CA ARG A 101 -9.78 -8.65 -6.74
C ARG A 101 -10.45 -9.06 -5.43
N VAL A 102 -9.70 -9.11 -4.33
CA VAL A 102 -10.25 -9.45 -3.01
C VAL A 102 -11.11 -8.30 -2.47
N ALA A 103 -10.64 -7.05 -2.57
CA ALA A 103 -11.36 -5.86 -2.15
C ALA A 103 -12.72 -5.73 -2.87
N LYS A 104 -12.74 -5.99 -4.19
CA LYS A 104 -13.97 -6.02 -4.98
C LYS A 104 -14.94 -7.13 -4.53
N ALA A 105 -14.41 -8.33 -4.21
CA ALA A 105 -15.23 -9.42 -3.69
C ALA A 105 -15.86 -9.12 -2.32
N ILE A 106 -15.23 -8.25 -1.53
CA ILE A 106 -15.77 -7.73 -0.27
C ILE A 106 -16.83 -6.62 -0.51
N GLY A 107 -16.89 -6.04 -1.72
CA GLY A 107 -17.84 -4.99 -2.07
C GLY A 107 -17.25 -3.58 -2.09
N MET A 108 -15.92 -3.42 -2.21
CA MET A 108 -15.28 -2.13 -2.39
C MET A 108 -15.25 -1.69 -3.86
N GLU A 109 -15.30 -0.38 -4.11
CA GLU A 109 -15.02 0.23 -5.42
C GLU A 109 -13.50 0.45 -5.56
N LEU A 110 -12.95 0.14 -6.74
CA LEU A 110 -11.52 0.22 -6.99
C LEU A 110 -11.15 1.51 -7.74
N HIS A 111 -10.20 2.24 -7.20
CA HIS A 111 -9.58 3.41 -7.80
C HIS A 111 -8.06 3.24 -7.81
N ALA A 112 -7.38 3.75 -8.83
CA ALA A 112 -5.92 3.66 -8.90
C ALA A 112 -5.30 4.89 -9.55
N TYR A 113 -4.06 5.17 -9.16
CA TYR A 113 -3.13 6.00 -9.90
C TYR A 113 -1.91 5.17 -10.25
N ASP A 114 -1.65 5.03 -11.54
CA ASP A 114 -0.44 4.40 -12.07
C ASP A 114 -0.17 4.97 -13.46
N PRO A 115 0.86 5.84 -13.63
CA PRO A 115 1.11 6.53 -14.90
C PRO A 115 1.62 5.59 -16.01
N TYR A 116 1.98 4.35 -15.66
CA TYR A 116 2.52 3.36 -16.61
C TYR A 116 1.54 2.25 -16.94
N LEU A 117 0.36 2.24 -16.30
CA LEU A 117 -0.63 1.17 -16.49
C LEU A 117 -1.43 1.39 -17.76
N PRO A 118 -1.50 0.39 -18.68
CA PRO A 118 -2.47 0.44 -19.78
C PRO A 118 -3.91 0.51 -19.27
N MET A 119 -4.73 1.38 -19.89
CA MET A 119 -6.14 1.58 -19.50
C MET A 119 -6.96 0.29 -19.58
N GLU A 120 -6.61 -0.59 -20.50
CA GLU A 120 -7.26 -1.89 -20.70
C GLU A 120 -7.20 -2.75 -19.44
N ILE A 121 -6.06 -2.76 -18.74
CA ILE A 121 -5.87 -3.53 -17.50
C ILE A 121 -6.75 -2.97 -16.38
N ALA A 122 -6.86 -1.65 -16.26
CA ALA A 122 -7.76 -1.04 -15.28
C ALA A 122 -9.22 -1.40 -15.57
N THR A 123 -9.62 -1.34 -16.85
CA THR A 123 -10.97 -1.68 -17.32
C THR A 123 -11.31 -3.15 -17.03
N GLU A 124 -10.40 -4.08 -17.32
CA GLU A 124 -10.58 -5.51 -17.03
C GLU A 124 -10.80 -5.81 -15.54
N GLN A 125 -10.19 -5.01 -14.66
CA GLN A 125 -10.34 -5.13 -13.22
C GLN A 125 -11.54 -4.34 -12.67
N ASP A 126 -12.28 -3.59 -13.53
CA ASP A 126 -13.32 -2.65 -13.12
C ASP A 126 -12.77 -1.66 -12.08
N CYS A 127 -11.63 -1.07 -12.41
CA CYS A 127 -10.91 -0.11 -11.58
C CYS A 127 -10.89 1.25 -12.30
N THR A 128 -11.28 2.30 -11.60
CA THR A 128 -11.19 3.67 -12.11
C THR A 128 -9.74 4.15 -12.05
N LEU A 129 -9.13 4.37 -13.21
CA LEU A 129 -7.76 4.91 -13.31
C LEU A 129 -7.81 6.45 -13.35
N HIS A 130 -7.06 7.08 -12.45
CA HIS A 130 -6.95 8.53 -12.33
C HIS A 130 -5.66 9.03 -12.98
N ALA A 131 -5.74 10.22 -13.60
CA ALA A 131 -4.57 10.89 -14.18
C ALA A 131 -3.76 11.69 -13.13
N ASP A 132 -4.39 12.04 -12.00
CA ASP A 132 -3.77 12.76 -10.89
C ASP A 132 -3.88 11.89 -9.62
N VAL A 133 -2.76 11.71 -8.95
CA VAL A 133 -2.68 10.97 -7.68
C VAL A 133 -3.56 11.60 -6.59
N ASN A 134 -3.70 12.91 -6.58
CA ASN A 134 -4.52 13.63 -5.62
C ASN A 134 -6.01 13.29 -5.73
N ASP A 135 -6.50 12.90 -6.91
CA ASP A 135 -7.88 12.47 -7.07
C ASP A 135 -8.15 11.15 -6.35
N VAL A 136 -7.17 10.26 -6.29
CA VAL A 136 -7.27 9.04 -5.50
C VAL A 136 -7.42 9.37 -4.01
N PHE A 137 -6.61 10.30 -3.48
CA PHE A 137 -6.74 10.73 -2.08
C PHE A 137 -8.09 11.44 -1.80
N ARG A 138 -8.57 12.30 -2.70
CA ARG A 138 -9.87 12.99 -2.53
C ARG A 138 -11.08 12.06 -2.57
N MET A 139 -10.98 10.93 -3.27
CA MET A 139 -12.11 10.04 -3.49
C MET A 139 -12.15 8.83 -2.57
N CYS A 140 -11.01 8.42 -2.02
CA CYS A 140 -10.87 7.15 -1.33
C CYS A 140 -10.61 7.34 0.17
N THR A 141 -11.32 6.58 0.98
CA THR A 141 -11.12 6.49 2.43
C THR A 141 -10.09 5.44 2.82
N HIS A 142 -9.75 4.55 1.92
CA HIS A 142 -8.77 3.50 2.12
C HIS A 142 -7.72 3.60 1.02
N ILE A 143 -6.46 3.76 1.39
CA ILE A 143 -5.34 3.87 0.46
C ILE A 143 -4.36 2.72 0.68
N ALA A 144 -3.98 2.06 -0.42
CA ALA A 144 -2.98 1.00 -0.43
C ALA A 144 -1.81 1.36 -1.35
N ILE A 145 -0.61 1.38 -0.79
CA ILE A 145 0.61 1.78 -1.51
C ILE A 145 1.32 0.54 -2.04
N HIS A 146 1.50 0.49 -3.37
CA HIS A 146 2.13 -0.61 -4.09
C HIS A 146 3.05 -0.16 -5.22
N CYS A 147 3.47 1.11 -5.23
CA CYS A 147 4.44 1.65 -6.18
C CYS A 147 5.88 1.40 -5.75
N ASN A 148 6.82 1.60 -6.66
CA ASN A 148 8.24 1.61 -6.36
C ASN A 148 8.66 2.96 -5.76
N LEU A 149 9.77 2.96 -5.01
CA LEU A 149 10.42 4.19 -4.59
C LEU A 149 11.20 4.80 -5.76
N SER A 150 10.97 6.07 -6.03
CA SER A 150 11.67 6.92 -6.99
C SER A 150 11.70 8.35 -6.46
N GLU A 151 12.35 9.27 -7.17
CA GLU A 151 12.28 10.70 -6.84
C GLU A 151 10.82 11.22 -6.85
N GLU A 152 10.00 10.74 -7.79
CA GLU A 152 8.61 11.13 -7.95
C GLU A 152 7.68 10.57 -6.85
N THR A 153 8.03 9.42 -6.28
CA THR A 153 7.22 8.75 -5.24
C THR A 153 7.76 8.98 -3.83
N HIS A 154 8.93 9.63 -3.69
CA HIS A 154 9.49 9.94 -2.38
C HIS A 154 8.57 10.93 -1.64
N HIS A 155 8.13 10.54 -0.44
CA HIS A 155 7.18 11.29 0.38
C HIS A 155 5.89 11.70 -0.36
N LEU A 156 5.47 10.88 -1.32
CA LEU A 156 4.21 11.08 -2.04
C LEU A 156 3.02 11.06 -1.07
N VAL A 157 3.07 10.23 -0.04
CA VAL A 157 2.12 10.27 1.07
C VAL A 157 2.68 11.19 2.15
N ASN A 158 2.04 12.33 2.34
CA ASN A 158 2.44 13.39 3.26
C ASN A 158 1.23 14.10 3.85
N ALA A 159 1.44 15.13 4.69
CA ALA A 159 0.36 15.87 5.34
C ALA A 159 -0.66 16.46 4.35
N GLU A 160 -0.20 16.95 3.20
CA GLU A 160 -1.09 17.52 2.17
C GLU A 160 -2.01 16.44 1.58
N THR A 161 -1.45 15.33 1.08
CA THR A 161 -2.24 14.25 0.48
C THR A 161 -3.16 13.57 1.49
N LEU A 162 -2.72 13.36 2.73
CA LEU A 162 -3.55 12.81 3.81
C LEU A 162 -4.73 13.73 4.16
N SER A 163 -4.54 15.06 4.12
CA SER A 163 -5.60 16.03 4.42
C SER A 163 -6.73 16.04 3.39
N MET A 164 -6.49 15.50 2.18
CA MET A 164 -7.49 15.41 1.11
C MET A 164 -8.47 14.26 1.32
N MET A 165 -8.15 13.29 2.17
CA MET A 165 -8.98 12.08 2.34
C MET A 165 -10.32 12.42 3.00
N PRO A 166 -11.45 11.87 2.49
CA PRO A 166 -12.78 12.35 2.84
C PRO A 166 -13.31 11.92 4.20
N GLY A 167 -12.79 10.84 4.80
CA GLY A 167 -13.30 10.26 6.05
C GLY A 167 -14.69 9.62 5.97
N ILE A 168 -15.44 9.94 4.90
CA ILE A 168 -16.80 9.46 4.63
C ILE A 168 -16.75 8.55 3.39
N GLY A 169 -17.27 7.35 3.51
CA GLY A 169 -17.33 6.37 2.43
C GLY A 169 -18.25 6.79 1.29
N ALA A 170 -18.11 6.13 0.14
CA ALA A 170 -19.00 6.36 -1.01
C ALA A 170 -20.48 6.05 -0.70
N ASP A 171 -20.72 5.19 0.28
CA ASP A 171 -22.04 4.88 0.83
C ASP A 171 -22.61 5.95 1.79
N GLY A 172 -21.88 7.07 1.99
CA GLY A 172 -22.28 8.15 2.89
C GLY A 172 -22.02 7.90 4.38
N ASN A 173 -21.43 6.77 4.76
CA ASN A 173 -21.16 6.45 6.14
C ASN A 173 -19.78 6.97 6.58
N LEU A 174 -19.71 7.52 7.79
CA LEU A 174 -18.43 7.86 8.41
C LEU A 174 -17.65 6.56 8.68
N CYS A 175 -16.47 6.46 8.13
CA CYS A 175 -15.60 5.28 8.28
C CYS A 175 -14.17 5.61 8.67
N GLY A 176 -13.79 6.88 8.67
CA GLY A 176 -12.41 7.33 8.85
C GLY A 176 -11.54 7.09 7.60
N ASN A 177 -10.29 7.46 7.72
CA ASN A 177 -9.29 7.28 6.67
C ASN A 177 -8.28 6.21 7.08
N HIS A 178 -7.92 5.33 6.18
CA HIS A 178 -7.05 4.18 6.42
C HIS A 178 -5.95 4.10 5.38
N LEU A 179 -4.71 3.90 5.82
CA LEU A 179 -3.54 3.74 4.97
C LEU A 179 -2.91 2.37 5.20
N VAL A 180 -2.55 1.67 4.14
CA VAL A 180 -1.73 0.46 4.19
C VAL A 180 -0.56 0.61 3.22
N SER A 181 0.65 0.46 3.73
CA SER A 181 1.85 0.46 2.89
C SER A 181 2.65 -0.82 3.10
N CYS A 182 2.63 -1.69 2.09
CA CYS A 182 3.49 -2.88 2.01
C CYS A 182 4.58 -2.71 0.92
N ALA A 183 4.91 -1.45 0.55
CA ALA A 183 5.83 -1.12 -0.54
C ALA A 183 7.26 -0.89 -0.05
N ARG A 184 7.72 0.36 0.01
CA ARG A 184 9.07 0.77 0.39
C ARG A 184 9.04 1.90 1.40
N GLY A 185 10.03 1.91 2.31
CA GLY A 185 10.31 3.10 3.13
C GLY A 185 10.62 4.31 2.26
N GLY A 186 10.29 5.51 2.73
CA GLY A 186 10.49 6.75 2.02
C GLY A 186 9.38 7.17 1.05
N ILE A 187 8.43 6.28 0.69
CA ILE A 187 7.23 6.68 -0.08
C ILE A 187 6.24 7.43 0.83
N VAL A 188 6.15 7.00 2.05
CA VAL A 188 5.33 7.61 3.10
C VAL A 188 6.22 8.48 3.97
N ASN A 189 5.81 9.71 4.24
CA ASN A 189 6.43 10.54 5.26
C ASN A 189 5.90 10.09 6.64
N GLU A 190 6.70 9.37 7.39
CA GLU A 190 6.31 8.76 8.66
C GLU A 190 5.96 9.80 9.73
N ASN A 191 6.61 10.98 9.72
CA ASN A 191 6.29 12.07 10.65
C ASN A 191 4.91 12.66 10.36
N ASP A 192 4.55 12.84 9.10
CA ASP A 192 3.24 13.35 8.70
C ASP A 192 2.14 12.34 9.02
N VAL A 193 2.40 11.04 8.86
CA VAL A 193 1.47 9.97 9.25
C VAL A 193 1.27 9.96 10.77
N LEU A 194 2.34 10.11 11.55
CA LEU A 194 2.23 10.19 13.02
C LEU A 194 1.31 11.35 13.44
N LEU A 195 1.54 12.54 12.88
CA LEU A 195 0.70 13.71 13.15
C LEU A 195 -0.75 13.51 12.69
N ALA A 196 -0.96 12.85 11.53
CA ALA A 196 -2.30 12.55 11.03
C ALA A 196 -3.07 11.55 11.90
N LEU A 197 -2.37 10.60 12.54
CA LEU A 197 -2.95 9.69 13.52
C LEU A 197 -3.27 10.41 14.83
N GLU A 198 -2.39 11.31 15.30
CA GLU A 198 -2.58 12.06 16.54
C GLU A 198 -3.75 13.06 16.45
N ASN A 199 -3.97 13.68 15.28
CA ASN A 199 -5.06 14.62 15.05
C ASN A 199 -6.32 13.99 14.43
N GLU A 200 -6.37 12.66 14.34
CA GLU A 200 -7.50 11.87 13.84
C GLU A 200 -7.84 12.11 12.36
N THR A 201 -6.98 12.77 11.57
CA THR A 201 -7.12 12.85 10.10
C THR A 201 -7.00 11.46 9.48
N LEU A 202 -6.14 10.61 10.06
CA LEU A 202 -5.97 9.21 9.70
C LEU A 202 -6.41 8.33 10.88
N SER A 203 -7.25 7.35 10.62
CA SER A 203 -7.77 6.43 11.65
C SER A 203 -6.85 5.23 11.89
N SER A 204 -6.04 4.85 10.89
CA SER A 204 -5.05 3.77 11.00
C SER A 204 -4.01 3.84 9.89
N CYS A 205 -2.83 3.32 10.22
CA CYS A 205 -1.76 3.04 9.26
C CYS A 205 -1.08 1.70 9.62
#